data_c1a9433a179b221bcbaef8c344d9d081
#
_entry.id   c1a9433a179b221bcbaef8c344d9d081
#
_cell.length_a   1.000
_cell.length_b   1.000
_cell.length_c   1.000
_cell.angle_alpha   90.00
_cell.angle_beta   90.00
_cell.angle_gamma   90.00
#
_symmetry.space_group_name_H-M   'P 1'
#
loop_
_entity.id
_entity.type
_entity.pdbx_description
1 polymer ?
#
loop_
_entity_poly.entity_id
_entity_poly.type
_entity_poly.pdbx_seq_one_letter_code
_entity_poly.pdbx_strand_id
1 'polypeptide(L)'
;PGTRFINNIIYAVVAVIGCVGVITGVPAALTVGGVQIFLSYANQYTKPFNEVTNVITQIQTAYASARRMFALLDAREQEPDAADAVELAAPQGEVAFEHVDFSYVPDRKLLQDICIDAKPGMRFALVGPTGCGKTTLINLLLRFYDIDAGRIVVDGHSSRDYTRESLRRAFGMVLQD
;
A
#
# COMPACT_ATOMS: atom_id res chain seq x y z
N PRO A 1 18.28 18.87 -4.39
CA PRO A 1 19.73 19.12 -4.29
C PRO A 1 20.28 19.88 -5.49
N GLY A 2 19.88 19.53 -6.74
CA GLY A 2 20.43 20.14 -7.96
C GLY A 2 20.19 21.63 -8.10
N THR A 3 19.00 22.11 -7.77
CA THR A 3 18.65 23.55 -7.91
C THR A 3 19.50 24.43 -7.00
N ARG A 4 19.79 23.97 -5.78
CA ARG A 4 20.67 24.72 -4.86
C ARG A 4 22.11 24.77 -5.36
N PHE A 5 22.59 23.69 -5.96
CA PHE A 5 23.93 23.63 -6.54
C PHE A 5 24.08 24.59 -7.72
N ILE A 6 23.12 24.62 -8.62
CA ILE A 6 23.08 25.55 -9.76
C ILE A 6 23.04 26.99 -9.26
N ASN A 7 22.19 27.32 -8.28
CA ASN A 7 22.10 28.65 -7.71
C ASN A 7 23.42 29.11 -7.07
N ASN A 8 24.12 28.21 -6.38
CA ASN A 8 25.43 28.55 -5.78
C ASN A 8 26.50 28.80 -6.84
N ILE A 9 26.47 28.06 -7.97
CA ILE A 9 27.38 28.32 -9.11
C ILE A 9 27.08 29.68 -9.71
N ILE A 10 25.82 29.99 -9.99
CA ILE A 10 25.43 31.30 -10.55
C ILE A 10 25.87 32.42 -9.61
N TYR A 11 25.64 32.25 -8.31
CA TYR A 11 26.06 33.25 -7.33
C TYR A 11 27.60 33.47 -7.32
N ALA A 12 28.38 32.40 -7.37
CA ALA A 12 29.83 32.46 -7.43
C ALA A 12 30.34 33.13 -8.71
N VAL A 13 29.76 32.78 -9.84
CA VAL A 13 30.11 33.39 -11.15
C VAL A 13 29.82 34.90 -11.16
N VAL A 14 28.63 35.30 -10.70
CA VAL A 14 28.24 36.70 -10.62
C VAL A 14 29.15 37.47 -9.64
N ALA A 15 29.52 36.90 -8.52
CA ALA A 15 30.43 37.51 -7.56
C ALA A 15 31.82 37.74 -8.17
N VAL A 16 32.38 36.71 -8.84
CA VAL A 16 33.70 36.82 -9.50
C VAL A 16 33.69 37.87 -10.58
N ILE A 17 32.70 37.84 -11.50
CA ILE A 17 32.58 38.82 -12.58
C ILE A 17 32.41 40.26 -12.02
N GLY A 18 31.57 40.41 -10.98
CA GLY A 18 31.35 41.66 -10.31
C GLY A 18 32.64 42.22 -9.67
N CYS A 19 33.41 41.37 -8.96
CA CYS A 19 34.68 41.77 -8.35
C CYS A 19 35.71 42.17 -9.43
N VAL A 20 35.84 41.37 -10.49
CA VAL A 20 36.75 41.72 -11.62
C VAL A 20 36.34 43.06 -12.26
N GLY A 21 35.05 43.32 -12.46
CA GLY A 21 34.56 44.56 -13.00
C GLY A 21 34.88 45.77 -12.12
N VAL A 22 34.79 45.64 -10.80
CA VAL A 22 35.20 46.70 -9.85
C VAL A 22 36.71 46.96 -9.92
N ILE A 23 37.55 45.91 -10.01
CA ILE A 23 39.00 46.02 -10.04
C ILE A 23 39.47 46.64 -11.38
N THR A 24 38.87 46.20 -12.49
CA THR A 24 39.23 46.67 -13.83
C THR A 24 38.63 48.02 -14.19
N GLY A 25 37.66 48.52 -13.41
CA GLY A 25 36.95 49.77 -13.68
C GLY A 25 36.02 49.69 -14.90
N VAL A 26 35.63 48.50 -15.34
CA VAL A 26 34.74 48.30 -16.50
C VAL A 26 33.52 47.48 -16.08
N PRO A 27 32.30 48.02 -16.13
CA PRO A 27 31.94 49.44 -16.48
C PRO A 27 32.30 50.43 -15.36
N ALA A 28 32.62 51.68 -15.73
CA ALA A 28 33.14 52.72 -14.83
C ALA A 28 32.23 53.08 -13.63
N ALA A 29 31.01 52.66 -13.60
CA ALA A 29 30.02 52.91 -12.54
C ALA A 29 29.88 51.75 -11.54
N LEU A 30 30.62 50.64 -11.69
CA LEU A 30 30.44 49.46 -10.81
C LEU A 30 31.21 49.67 -9.51
N THR A 31 30.48 49.63 -8.39
CA THR A 31 31.05 49.76 -7.04
C THR A 31 30.87 48.45 -6.28
N VAL A 32 31.66 48.25 -5.23
CA VAL A 32 31.50 47.07 -4.33
C VAL A 32 30.09 46.97 -3.79
N GLY A 33 29.49 48.11 -3.40
CA GLY A 33 28.10 48.16 -2.96
C GLY A 33 27.11 47.77 -4.05
N GLY A 34 27.38 48.17 -5.30
CA GLY A 34 26.57 47.77 -6.47
C GLY A 34 26.58 46.26 -6.69
N VAL A 35 27.73 45.61 -6.59
CA VAL A 35 27.84 44.12 -6.68
C VAL A 35 27.06 43.44 -5.59
N GLN A 36 27.13 43.93 -4.33
CA GLN A 36 26.41 43.38 -3.19
C GLN A 36 24.89 43.51 -3.36
N ILE A 37 24.41 44.68 -3.83
CA ILE A 37 22.99 44.88 -4.14
C ILE A 37 22.53 43.91 -5.24
N PHE A 38 23.32 43.77 -6.30
CA PHE A 38 22.99 42.86 -7.41
C PHE A 38 22.92 41.41 -6.95
N LEU A 39 23.86 40.96 -6.12
CA LEU A 39 23.81 39.60 -5.54
C LEU A 39 22.59 39.39 -4.64
N SER A 40 22.18 40.39 -3.89
CA SER A 40 20.97 40.36 -3.08
C SER A 40 19.72 40.22 -3.95
N TYR A 41 19.62 40.97 -5.04
CA TYR A 41 18.52 40.86 -5.99
C TYR A 41 18.53 39.50 -6.72
N ALA A 42 19.68 38.98 -7.13
CA ALA A 42 19.80 37.68 -7.75
C ALA A 42 19.25 36.57 -6.81
N ASN A 43 19.59 36.63 -5.52
CA ASN A 43 19.04 35.71 -4.53
C ASN A 43 17.52 35.85 -4.34
N GLN A 44 17.02 37.09 -4.29
CA GLN A 44 15.58 37.33 -4.15
C GLN A 44 14.82 36.86 -5.37
N TYR A 45 15.38 37.10 -6.57
CA TYR A 45 14.77 36.68 -7.82
C TYR A 45 14.68 35.15 -7.96
N THR A 46 15.61 34.41 -7.37
CA THR A 46 15.64 32.95 -7.42
C THR A 46 14.61 32.29 -6.50
N LYS A 47 14.20 32.96 -5.41
CA LYS A 47 13.25 32.41 -4.44
C LYS A 47 11.93 31.96 -5.05
N PRO A 48 11.19 32.79 -5.83
CA PRO A 48 9.91 32.39 -6.38
C PRO A 48 10.01 31.18 -7.32
N PHE A 49 11.10 31.01 -8.06
CA PHE A 49 11.29 29.82 -8.90
C PHE A 49 11.46 28.54 -8.07
N ASN A 50 12.16 28.63 -6.95
CA ASN A 50 12.26 27.51 -6.02
C ASN A 50 10.90 27.17 -5.38
N GLU A 51 10.11 28.17 -5.04
CA GLU A 51 8.76 27.99 -4.50
C GLU A 51 7.83 27.32 -5.51
N VAL A 52 7.83 27.76 -6.76
CA VAL A 52 7.05 27.11 -7.83
C VAL A 52 7.47 25.65 -8.01
N THR A 53 8.77 25.36 -8.02
CA THR A 53 9.27 23.98 -8.12
C THR A 53 8.79 23.12 -6.95
N ASN A 54 8.81 23.67 -5.73
CA ASN A 54 8.33 22.97 -4.55
C ASN A 54 6.81 22.70 -4.63
N VAL A 55 6.03 23.69 -5.08
CA VAL A 55 4.57 23.53 -5.26
C VAL A 55 4.27 22.45 -6.29
N ILE A 56 4.99 22.42 -7.43
CA ILE A 56 4.81 21.36 -8.44
C ILE A 56 5.07 19.97 -7.83
N THR A 57 6.12 19.82 -7.03
CA THR A 57 6.44 18.55 -6.35
C THR A 57 5.34 18.17 -5.35
N GLN A 58 4.79 19.13 -4.62
CA GLN A 58 3.68 18.89 -3.69
C GLN A 58 2.42 18.45 -4.43
N ILE A 59 2.09 19.08 -5.57
CA ILE A 59 0.95 18.69 -6.42
C ILE A 59 1.12 17.24 -6.91
N GLN A 60 2.31 16.87 -7.38
CA GLN A 60 2.57 15.48 -7.82
C GLN A 60 2.37 14.47 -6.69
N THR A 61 2.85 14.80 -5.49
CA THR A 61 2.67 13.94 -4.32
C THR A 61 1.20 13.84 -3.89
N ALA A 62 0.49 14.97 -3.89
CA ALA A 62 -0.93 15.03 -3.60
C ALA A 62 -1.76 14.21 -4.62
N TYR A 63 -1.44 14.35 -5.91
CA TYR A 63 -2.08 13.57 -6.97
C TYR A 63 -1.86 12.06 -6.81
N ALA A 64 -0.62 11.64 -6.52
CA ALA A 64 -0.32 10.23 -6.29
C ALA A 64 -1.05 9.67 -5.06
N SER A 65 -1.22 10.48 -4.01
CA SER A 65 -1.96 10.11 -2.81
C SER A 65 -3.47 10.03 -3.08
N ALA A 66 -4.02 11.03 -3.78
CA ALA A 66 -5.42 11.05 -4.18
C ALA A 66 -5.77 9.84 -5.06
N ARG A 67 -4.92 9.53 -6.04
CA ARG A 67 -5.12 8.35 -6.91
C ARG A 67 -5.20 7.04 -6.11
N ARG A 68 -4.35 6.88 -5.09
CA ARG A 68 -4.40 5.70 -4.21
C ARG A 68 -5.68 5.65 -3.38
N MET A 69 -6.13 6.80 -2.88
CA MET A 69 -7.37 6.89 -2.11
C MET A 69 -8.58 6.57 -3.00
N PHE A 70 -8.67 7.15 -4.20
CA PHE A 70 -9.74 6.83 -5.13
C PHE A 70 -9.72 5.38 -5.58
N ALA A 71 -8.53 4.79 -5.82
CA ALA A 71 -8.42 3.37 -6.14
C ALA A 71 -8.96 2.46 -5.01
N LEU A 72 -8.85 2.90 -3.75
CA LEU A 72 -9.44 2.17 -2.63
C LEU A 72 -10.98 2.38 -2.58
N LEU A 73 -11.46 3.60 -2.82
CA LEU A 73 -12.89 3.89 -2.85
C LEU A 73 -13.62 3.22 -4.01
N ASP A 74 -12.93 3.11 -5.15
CA ASP A 74 -13.45 2.44 -6.35
C ASP A 74 -13.20 0.92 -6.33
N ALA A 75 -12.54 0.39 -5.27
CA ALA A 75 -12.33 -1.04 -5.14
C ALA A 75 -13.69 -1.76 -5.03
N ARG A 76 -13.76 -2.91 -5.69
CA ARG A 76 -14.98 -3.72 -5.67
C ARG A 76 -15.33 -4.09 -4.23
N GLU A 77 -16.54 -3.79 -3.83
CA GLU A 77 -17.07 -4.18 -2.53
C GLU A 77 -17.13 -5.71 -2.41
N GLN A 78 -17.03 -6.18 -1.19
CA GLN A 78 -17.21 -7.61 -0.90
C GLN A 78 -18.61 -8.04 -1.32
N GLU A 79 -18.71 -9.20 -1.97
CA GLU A 79 -20.00 -9.78 -2.33
C GLU A 79 -20.88 -9.93 -1.06
N PRO A 80 -22.15 -9.52 -1.11
CA PRO A 80 -23.04 -9.66 0.02
C PRO A 80 -23.21 -11.15 0.38
N ASP A 81 -23.56 -11.41 1.63
CA ASP A 81 -23.96 -12.76 2.02
C ASP A 81 -25.24 -13.15 1.29
N ALA A 82 -25.47 -14.46 1.14
CA ALA A 82 -26.69 -14.96 0.52
C ALA A 82 -27.93 -14.44 1.27
N ALA A 83 -29.02 -14.17 0.55
CA ALA A 83 -30.23 -13.61 1.15
C ALA A 83 -30.89 -14.56 2.18
N ASP A 84 -30.58 -15.86 2.08
CA ASP A 84 -31.00 -16.96 2.95
C ASP A 84 -29.91 -17.40 3.93
N ALA A 85 -28.82 -16.61 4.07
CA ALA A 85 -27.72 -16.94 4.97
C ALA A 85 -28.18 -17.02 6.43
N VAL A 86 -27.77 -18.09 7.10
CA VAL A 86 -28.15 -18.42 8.48
C VAL A 86 -27.04 -17.93 9.44
N GLU A 87 -27.41 -17.61 10.67
CA GLU A 87 -26.44 -17.30 11.72
C GLU A 87 -25.95 -18.60 12.41
N LEU A 88 -24.63 -18.71 12.58
CA LEU A 88 -24.01 -19.76 13.38
C LEU A 88 -24.10 -19.38 14.86
N ALA A 89 -25.22 -19.75 15.50
CA ALA A 89 -25.52 -19.32 16.87
C ALA A 89 -24.76 -20.13 17.96
N ALA A 90 -24.54 -21.43 17.74
CA ALA A 90 -23.92 -22.32 18.72
C ALA A 90 -22.91 -23.25 18.01
N PRO A 91 -21.68 -22.80 17.78
CA PRO A 91 -20.68 -23.60 17.08
C PRO A 91 -20.26 -24.81 17.90
N GLN A 92 -20.33 -25.99 17.30
CA GLN A 92 -19.89 -27.25 17.89
C GLN A 92 -18.41 -27.53 17.58
N GLY A 93 -17.90 -26.92 16.51
CA GLY A 93 -16.50 -26.99 16.13
C GLY A 93 -16.16 -28.18 15.25
N GLU A 94 -17.12 -28.69 14.49
CA GLU A 94 -16.86 -29.63 13.41
C GLU A 94 -16.54 -28.88 12.14
N VAL A 95 -15.40 -29.18 11.50
CA VAL A 95 -14.95 -28.53 10.27
C VAL A 95 -14.46 -29.57 9.28
N ALA A 96 -15.00 -29.53 8.06
CA ALA A 96 -14.53 -30.39 6.98
C ALA A 96 -14.17 -29.57 5.73
N PHE A 97 -13.06 -29.91 5.14
CA PHE A 97 -12.67 -29.48 3.77
C PHE A 97 -12.90 -30.68 2.87
N GLU A 98 -13.68 -30.49 1.83
CA GLU A 98 -14.02 -31.55 0.91
C GLU A 98 -13.61 -31.14 -0.51
N HIS A 99 -12.54 -31.79 -1.01
CA HIS A 99 -12.00 -31.57 -2.35
C HIS A 99 -11.76 -30.10 -2.69
N VAL A 100 -11.18 -29.34 -1.76
CA VAL A 100 -11.02 -27.89 -1.89
C VAL A 100 -9.82 -27.56 -2.77
N ASP A 101 -10.11 -26.83 -3.86
CA ASP A 101 -9.12 -26.19 -4.70
C ASP A 101 -9.14 -24.68 -4.47
N PHE A 102 -7.94 -24.07 -4.49
CA PHE A 102 -7.81 -22.62 -4.39
C PHE A 102 -6.53 -22.08 -5.02
N SER A 103 -6.66 -20.92 -5.67
CA SER A 103 -5.57 -20.17 -6.24
C SER A 103 -5.77 -18.65 -6.05
N TYR A 104 -4.72 -17.92 -5.67
CA TYR A 104 -4.77 -16.46 -5.65
C TYR A 104 -4.72 -15.86 -7.06
N VAL A 105 -4.13 -16.58 -7.99
CA VAL A 105 -3.97 -16.20 -9.41
C VAL A 105 -4.34 -17.42 -10.25
N PRO A 106 -5.18 -17.28 -11.27
CA PRO A 106 -5.70 -18.40 -12.06
C PRO A 106 -4.63 -19.35 -12.60
N ASP A 107 -3.44 -18.82 -12.93
CA ASP A 107 -2.35 -19.58 -13.53
C ASP A 107 -1.48 -20.35 -12.50
N ARG A 108 -1.70 -20.13 -11.20
CA ARG A 108 -0.87 -20.75 -10.16
C ARG A 108 -1.74 -21.39 -9.07
N LYS A 109 -2.02 -22.66 -9.24
CA LYS A 109 -2.73 -23.44 -8.22
C LYS A 109 -1.89 -23.53 -6.94
N LEU A 110 -2.50 -23.18 -5.81
CA LEU A 110 -1.84 -23.21 -4.49
C LEU A 110 -2.32 -24.42 -3.66
N LEU A 111 -3.62 -24.64 -3.62
CA LEU A 111 -4.24 -25.77 -2.94
C LEU A 111 -4.96 -26.62 -3.98
N GLN A 112 -4.80 -27.94 -3.90
CA GLN A 112 -5.41 -28.87 -4.83
C GLN A 112 -5.93 -30.08 -4.05
N ASP A 113 -7.19 -30.39 -4.23
CA ASP A 113 -7.86 -31.56 -3.67
C ASP A 113 -7.66 -31.73 -2.16
N ILE A 114 -7.78 -30.62 -1.42
CA ILE A 114 -7.58 -30.65 0.03
C ILE A 114 -8.79 -31.25 0.72
N CYS A 115 -8.55 -32.35 1.44
CA CYS A 115 -9.54 -33.03 2.27
C CYS A 115 -9.06 -33.04 3.73
N ILE A 116 -9.84 -32.46 4.63
CA ILE A 116 -9.59 -32.42 6.09
C ILE A 116 -10.91 -32.70 6.78
N ASP A 117 -10.90 -33.57 7.79
CA ASP A 117 -12.05 -33.81 8.66
C ASP A 117 -11.61 -33.54 10.10
N ALA A 118 -12.07 -32.45 10.66
CA ALA A 118 -11.77 -32.00 12.01
C ALA A 118 -13.00 -32.10 12.90
N LYS A 119 -13.01 -33.04 13.81
CA LYS A 119 -14.11 -33.23 14.76
C LYS A 119 -13.97 -32.35 16.00
N PRO A 120 -15.07 -32.07 16.72
CA PRO A 120 -15.04 -31.28 17.94
C PRO A 120 -13.96 -31.77 18.92
N GLY A 121 -13.17 -30.83 19.46
CA GLY A 121 -12.09 -31.11 20.41
C GLY A 121 -10.80 -31.67 19.82
N MET A 122 -10.73 -31.90 18.51
CA MET A 122 -9.48 -32.30 17.84
C MET A 122 -8.49 -31.14 17.76
N ARG A 123 -7.19 -31.46 17.77
CA ARG A 123 -6.08 -30.55 17.50
C ARG A 123 -5.40 -30.94 16.21
N PHE A 124 -5.33 -30.02 15.29
CA PHE A 124 -4.64 -30.21 14.01
C PHE A 124 -3.37 -29.39 13.95
N ALA A 125 -2.30 -29.99 13.46
CA ALA A 125 -1.06 -29.30 13.13
C ALA A 125 -0.89 -29.27 11.61
N LEU A 126 -0.89 -28.07 11.02
CA LEU A 126 -0.57 -27.87 9.61
C LEU A 126 0.93 -27.68 9.47
N VAL A 127 1.61 -28.70 8.93
CA VAL A 127 3.07 -28.73 8.78
C VAL A 127 3.43 -28.64 7.30
N GLY A 128 4.47 -27.89 6.99
CA GLY A 128 4.97 -27.74 5.62
C GLY A 128 5.88 -26.52 5.47
N PRO A 129 6.61 -26.41 4.33
CA PRO A 129 7.50 -25.29 4.06
C PRO A 129 6.75 -23.96 3.99
N THR A 130 7.50 -22.86 4.06
CA THR A 130 6.93 -21.52 3.89
C THR A 130 6.32 -21.40 2.49
N GLY A 131 5.11 -20.83 2.42
CA GLY A 131 4.40 -20.63 1.14
C GLY A 131 3.57 -21.85 0.66
N CYS A 132 3.50 -22.96 1.40
CA CYS A 132 2.68 -24.12 1.00
C CYS A 132 1.16 -23.96 1.25
N GLY A 133 0.68 -22.81 1.70
CA GLY A 133 -0.75 -22.54 1.86
C GLY A 133 -1.32 -22.72 3.26
N LYS A 134 -0.52 -22.91 4.33
CA LYS A 134 -1.03 -23.06 5.71
C LYS A 134 -1.94 -21.92 6.15
N THR A 135 -1.47 -20.68 6.01
CA THR A 135 -2.25 -19.48 6.33
C THR A 135 -3.45 -19.32 5.40
N THR A 136 -3.30 -19.76 4.15
CA THR A 136 -4.39 -19.73 3.17
C THR A 136 -5.56 -20.60 3.59
N LEU A 137 -5.32 -21.81 4.13
CA LEU A 137 -6.38 -22.68 4.65
C LEU A 137 -7.19 -22.00 5.76
N ILE A 138 -6.51 -21.30 6.68
CA ILE A 138 -7.17 -20.53 7.74
C ILE A 138 -8.00 -19.38 7.14
N ASN A 139 -7.44 -18.67 6.17
CA ASN A 139 -8.15 -17.57 5.49
C ASN A 139 -9.38 -18.05 4.72
N LEU A 140 -9.34 -19.24 4.12
CA LEU A 140 -10.48 -19.85 3.45
C LEU A 140 -11.56 -20.27 4.45
N LEU A 141 -11.17 -20.83 5.59
CA LEU A 141 -12.11 -21.19 6.67
C LEU A 141 -12.88 -19.98 7.17
N LEU A 142 -12.19 -18.83 7.32
CA LEU A 142 -12.79 -17.56 7.75
C LEU A 142 -13.51 -16.81 6.59
N ARG A 143 -13.56 -17.40 5.40
CA ARG A 143 -14.17 -16.79 4.21
C ARG A 143 -13.59 -15.40 3.90
N PHE A 144 -12.27 -15.22 4.04
CA PHE A 144 -11.58 -14.04 3.47
C PHE A 144 -11.43 -14.14 1.94
N TYR A 145 -11.44 -15.37 1.43
CA TYR A 145 -11.46 -15.68 0.00
C TYR A 145 -12.47 -16.80 -0.25
N ASP A 146 -13.07 -16.80 -1.43
CA ASP A 146 -13.91 -17.90 -1.86
C ASP A 146 -13.07 -18.97 -2.56
N ILE A 147 -13.43 -20.23 -2.40
CA ILE A 147 -12.76 -21.38 -2.99
C ILE A 147 -13.10 -21.52 -4.47
N ASP A 148 -12.16 -22.04 -5.27
CA ASP A 148 -12.34 -22.28 -6.71
C ASP A 148 -13.20 -23.51 -6.95
N ALA A 149 -13.00 -24.59 -6.18
CA ALA A 149 -13.77 -25.84 -6.24
C ALA A 149 -13.86 -26.52 -4.87
N GLY A 150 -14.78 -27.47 -4.73
CA GLY A 150 -15.04 -28.19 -3.49
C GLY A 150 -15.98 -27.44 -2.57
N ARG A 151 -15.93 -27.80 -1.26
CA ARG A 151 -16.70 -27.10 -0.24
C ARG A 151 -16.00 -27.15 1.11
N ILE A 152 -16.27 -26.16 1.94
CA ILE A 152 -15.88 -26.11 3.36
C ILE A 152 -17.17 -26.21 4.15
N VAL A 153 -17.25 -27.20 5.03
CA VAL A 153 -18.41 -27.48 5.87
C VAL A 153 -18.05 -27.14 7.31
N VAL A 154 -18.95 -26.43 7.98
CA VAL A 154 -18.84 -26.08 9.39
C VAL A 154 -20.16 -26.54 10.06
N ASP A 155 -20.06 -27.40 11.08
CA ASP A 155 -21.22 -27.91 11.80
C ASP A 155 -22.34 -28.42 10.88
N GLY A 156 -21.97 -29.15 9.82
CA GLY A 156 -22.89 -29.82 8.91
C GLY A 156 -23.43 -28.93 7.76
N HIS A 157 -23.14 -27.64 7.71
CA HIS A 157 -23.58 -26.74 6.67
C HIS A 157 -22.38 -26.14 5.91
N SER A 158 -22.60 -25.77 4.67
CA SER A 158 -21.55 -25.08 3.90
C SER A 158 -21.19 -23.73 4.55
N SER A 159 -19.91 -23.40 4.60
CA SER A 159 -19.46 -22.09 5.09
C SER A 159 -20.06 -20.92 4.31
N ARG A 160 -20.57 -21.16 3.10
CA ARG A 160 -21.26 -20.17 2.25
C ARG A 160 -22.70 -19.90 2.70
N ASP A 161 -23.32 -20.86 3.41
CA ASP A 161 -24.69 -20.76 3.89
C ASP A 161 -24.79 -19.90 5.17
N TYR A 162 -23.65 -19.63 5.81
CA TYR A 162 -23.59 -18.76 6.97
C TYR A 162 -23.30 -17.29 6.62
N THR A 163 -23.80 -16.38 7.46
CA THR A 163 -23.35 -14.99 7.40
C THR A 163 -21.86 -14.94 7.77
N ARG A 164 -21.05 -14.17 7.03
CA ARG A 164 -19.60 -14.05 7.30
C ARG A 164 -19.32 -13.56 8.71
N GLU A 165 -20.18 -12.69 9.23
CA GLU A 165 -20.04 -12.15 10.58
C GLU A 165 -20.19 -13.26 11.64
N SER A 166 -21.25 -14.08 11.58
CA SER A 166 -21.46 -15.17 12.54
C SER A 166 -20.38 -16.24 12.44
N LEU A 167 -19.98 -16.58 11.20
CA LEU A 167 -18.91 -17.54 10.96
C LEU A 167 -17.58 -17.06 11.58
N ARG A 168 -17.17 -15.82 11.31
CA ARG A 168 -15.92 -15.28 11.86
C ARG A 168 -15.94 -15.11 13.37
N ARG A 169 -17.09 -14.81 13.95
CA ARG A 169 -17.27 -14.70 15.41
C ARG A 169 -17.09 -16.04 16.11
N ALA A 170 -17.36 -17.16 15.42
CA ALA A 170 -17.19 -18.51 15.95
C ALA A 170 -15.71 -18.93 16.07
N PHE A 171 -14.78 -18.23 15.40
CA PHE A 171 -13.36 -18.56 15.41
C PHE A 171 -12.52 -17.51 16.16
N GLY A 172 -11.67 -17.96 17.06
CA GLY A 172 -10.61 -17.15 17.66
C GLY A 172 -9.32 -17.29 16.85
N MET A 173 -8.76 -16.19 16.35
CA MET A 173 -7.52 -16.16 15.59
C MET A 173 -6.38 -15.55 16.41
N VAL A 174 -5.26 -16.27 16.52
CA VAL A 174 -4.02 -15.74 17.08
C VAL A 174 -3.08 -15.45 15.93
N LEU A 175 -2.77 -14.17 15.75
CA LEU A 175 -1.85 -13.72 14.70
C LEU A 175 -0.40 -13.95 15.15
N GLN A 176 0.45 -14.26 14.20
CA GLN A 176 1.90 -14.22 14.39
C GLN A 176 2.37 -12.76 14.32
N ASP A 177 3.09 -12.31 15.35
CA ASP A 177 3.79 -11.02 15.36
C ASP A 177 5.03 -11.05 14.46
#